data_fd50d3b583d435fd174dbe35dd6c1dda
#
_entry.id   fd50d3b583d435fd174dbe35dd6c1dda
#
_cell.length_a   1.000
_cell.length_b   1.000
_cell.length_c   1.000
_cell.angle_alpha   90.00
_cell.angle_beta   90.00
_cell.angle_gamma   90.00
#
_symmetry.space_group_name_H-M   'P 1'
#
loop_
_entity.id
_entity.type
_entity.pdbx_description
1 polymer ?
#
loop_
_entity_poly.entity_id
_entity_poly.type
_entity_poly.pdbx_seq_one_letter_code
_entity_poly.pdbx_strand_id
1 'polypeptide(L)'
;NKFNFIKPDASPQKRATIIVFGGGDSSGEESYFYLGKAALEHGYNLLQIEGPGQRGTVHMNSGSVFRPDYEAPVKVIIDYVLSRDDVDPEQLVIYGLSYGGYIVLRGAIFDKRVKACIANPGWLDMYTFFRKGLPTLTHGMSIENAAKVLGFSTRFWKLGQFAVDCFKMI
;
A
#
# COMPACT_ATOMS: atom_id res chain seq x y z
N ASN A 1 6.73 -6.04 7.93
CA ASN A 1 6.31 -5.89 6.53
C ASN A 1 6.71 -7.14 5.73
N LYS A 2 5.86 -7.58 4.82
CA LYS A 2 6.20 -8.59 3.82
C LYS A 2 6.64 -7.86 2.54
N PHE A 3 7.74 -8.29 1.94
CA PHE A 3 8.22 -7.69 0.70
C PHE A 3 8.96 -8.69 -0.18
N ASN A 4 8.92 -8.44 -1.50
CA ASN A 4 9.70 -9.14 -2.51
C ASN A 4 10.44 -8.13 -3.36
N PHE A 5 11.77 -8.23 -3.41
CA PHE A 5 12.59 -7.43 -4.32
C PHE A 5 12.97 -8.27 -5.53
N ILE A 6 12.57 -7.83 -6.71
CA ILE A 6 12.74 -8.55 -7.97
C ILE A 6 13.57 -7.70 -8.91
N LYS A 7 14.56 -8.30 -9.56
CA LYS A 7 15.40 -7.66 -10.58
C LYS A 7 15.04 -8.16 -11.97
N PRO A 8 15.20 -7.34 -13.01
CA PRO A 8 14.98 -7.78 -14.39
C PRO A 8 15.99 -8.85 -14.82
N ASP A 9 17.21 -8.80 -14.28
CA ASP A 9 18.29 -9.75 -14.56
C ASP A 9 19.31 -9.82 -13.39
N ALA A 10 20.33 -10.63 -13.53
CA ALA A 10 21.37 -10.83 -12.52
C ALA A 10 22.52 -9.80 -12.61
N SER A 11 22.42 -8.77 -13.47
CA SER A 11 23.50 -7.79 -13.60
C SER A 11 23.65 -6.95 -12.31
N PRO A 12 24.89 -6.49 -12.00
CA PRO A 12 25.16 -5.68 -10.82
C PRO A 12 24.87 -4.18 -11.01
N GLN A 13 24.38 -3.77 -12.19
CA GLN A 13 24.16 -2.36 -12.47
C GLN A 13 23.07 -1.75 -11.61
N LYS A 14 23.24 -0.47 -11.26
CA LYS A 14 22.20 0.33 -10.62
C LYS A 14 21.05 0.57 -11.59
N ARG A 15 19.82 0.45 -11.07
CA ARG A 15 18.62 0.61 -11.88
C ARG A 15 17.60 1.49 -11.20
N ALA A 16 16.80 2.16 -12.00
CA ALA A 16 15.54 2.74 -11.54
C ALA A 16 14.70 1.68 -10.81
N THR A 17 14.10 2.06 -9.70
CA THR A 17 13.37 1.13 -8.85
C THR A 17 11.95 1.62 -8.58
N ILE A 18 10.98 0.74 -8.78
CA ILE A 18 9.58 1.01 -8.48
C ILE A 18 9.19 0.25 -7.20
N ILE A 19 8.76 0.99 -6.18
CA ILE A 19 8.16 0.44 -4.97
C ILE A 19 6.64 0.42 -5.18
N VAL A 20 6.00 -0.74 -5.02
CA VAL A 20 4.57 -0.92 -5.26
C VAL A 20 3.84 -1.26 -3.98
N PHE A 21 2.86 -0.44 -3.64
CA PHE A 21 1.88 -0.69 -2.60
C PHE A 21 0.54 -1.11 -3.22
N GLY A 22 0.08 -2.30 -2.90
CA GLY A 22 -1.23 -2.79 -3.30
C GLY A 22 -2.39 -2.15 -2.52
N GLY A 23 -3.61 -2.57 -2.83
CA GLY A 23 -4.80 -2.20 -2.09
C GLY A 23 -4.85 -2.75 -0.66
N GLY A 24 -5.90 -2.41 0.08
CA GLY A 24 -6.05 -2.86 1.46
C GLY A 24 -6.16 -4.37 1.61
N ASP A 25 -6.76 -5.02 0.64
CA ASP A 25 -6.99 -6.47 0.57
C ASP A 25 -6.05 -7.20 -0.40
N SER A 26 -5.20 -6.47 -1.14
CA SER A 26 -4.27 -7.03 -2.13
C SER A 26 -3.14 -7.82 -1.47
N SER A 27 -2.64 -8.81 -2.19
CA SER A 27 -1.33 -9.40 -1.91
C SER A 27 -0.23 -8.66 -2.71
N GLY A 28 1.00 -8.69 -2.20
CA GLY A 28 2.13 -8.08 -2.91
C GLY A 28 2.33 -8.70 -4.30
N GLU A 29 2.10 -10.01 -4.42
CA GLU A 29 2.25 -10.77 -5.66
C GLU A 29 1.29 -10.32 -6.78
N GLU A 30 0.10 -9.81 -6.46
CA GLU A 30 -0.83 -9.27 -7.45
C GLU A 30 -0.23 -8.14 -8.27
N SER A 31 0.65 -7.33 -7.65
CA SER A 31 1.30 -6.21 -8.32
C SER A 31 2.17 -6.62 -9.50
N TYR A 32 2.64 -7.87 -9.54
CA TYR A 32 3.38 -8.41 -10.68
C TYR A 32 2.52 -8.38 -11.96
N PHE A 33 1.24 -8.70 -11.86
CA PHE A 33 0.37 -8.85 -13.03
C PHE A 33 -0.07 -7.50 -13.60
N TYR A 34 -0.32 -6.48 -12.77
CA TYR A 34 -0.80 -5.19 -13.31
C TYR A 34 0.31 -4.16 -13.56
N LEU A 35 1.51 -4.35 -13.02
CA LEU A 35 2.64 -3.43 -13.18
C LEU A 35 3.99 -4.15 -13.28
N GLY A 36 4.23 -5.14 -12.42
CA GLY A 36 5.56 -5.67 -12.17
C GLY A 36 6.22 -6.27 -13.42
N LYS A 37 5.46 -7.06 -14.20
CA LYS A 37 5.95 -7.63 -15.45
C LYS A 37 6.47 -6.55 -16.39
N ALA A 38 5.66 -5.53 -16.65
CA ALA A 38 6.04 -4.42 -17.53
C ALA A 38 7.24 -3.64 -16.99
N ALA A 39 7.30 -3.38 -15.68
CA ALA A 39 8.43 -2.71 -15.05
C ALA A 39 9.75 -3.48 -15.27
N LEU A 40 9.74 -4.80 -15.05
CA LEU A 40 10.91 -5.66 -15.27
C LEU A 40 11.33 -5.72 -16.74
N GLU A 41 10.37 -5.83 -17.67
CA GLU A 41 10.63 -5.81 -19.13
C GLU A 41 11.27 -4.48 -19.58
N HIS A 42 10.97 -3.37 -18.90
CA HIS A 42 11.57 -2.07 -19.14
C HIS A 42 12.86 -1.83 -18.33
N GLY A 43 13.38 -2.84 -17.67
CA GLY A 43 14.65 -2.79 -16.95
C GLY A 43 14.61 -2.16 -15.55
N TYR A 44 13.44 -1.94 -14.96
CA TYR A 44 13.31 -1.46 -13.60
C TYR A 44 13.47 -2.59 -12.59
N ASN A 45 14.04 -2.30 -11.42
CA ASN A 45 13.84 -3.13 -10.25
C ASN A 45 12.40 -2.94 -9.71
N LEU A 46 11.83 -3.98 -9.14
CA LEU A 46 10.51 -3.98 -8.54
C LEU A 46 10.60 -4.36 -7.06
N LEU A 47 10.10 -3.51 -6.17
CA LEU A 47 9.82 -3.87 -4.78
C LEU A 47 8.32 -3.97 -4.58
N GLN A 48 7.81 -5.18 -4.36
CA GLN A 48 6.44 -5.43 -3.93
C GLN A 48 6.39 -5.39 -2.40
N ILE A 49 5.48 -4.60 -1.85
CA ILE A 49 5.40 -4.39 -0.41
C ILE A 49 3.99 -4.57 0.12
N GLU A 50 3.88 -5.21 1.28
CA GLU A 50 2.69 -5.21 2.11
C GLU A 50 3.05 -4.57 3.45
N GLY A 51 2.50 -3.39 3.68
CA GLY A 51 2.70 -2.61 4.89
C GLY A 51 1.79 -3.02 6.04
N PRO A 52 1.84 -2.32 7.17
CA PRO A 52 0.96 -2.58 8.30
C PRO A 52 -0.52 -2.58 7.90
N GLY A 53 -1.29 -3.55 8.39
CA GLY A 53 -2.71 -3.72 8.06
C GLY A 53 -3.01 -4.39 6.72
N GLN A 54 -2.05 -4.47 5.78
CA GLN A 54 -2.25 -5.18 4.52
C GLN A 54 -2.17 -6.71 4.72
N ARG A 55 -2.80 -7.44 3.80
CA ARG A 55 -3.14 -8.85 3.91
C ARG A 55 -2.01 -9.77 4.43
N GLY A 56 -0.86 -9.77 3.81
CA GLY A 56 0.24 -10.66 4.19
C GLY A 56 0.87 -10.27 5.51
N THR A 57 0.94 -8.96 5.80
CA THR A 57 1.45 -8.49 7.10
C THR A 57 0.51 -8.88 8.24
N VAL A 58 -0.81 -8.78 8.06
CA VAL A 58 -1.81 -9.24 9.03
C VAL A 58 -1.75 -10.77 9.20
N HIS A 59 -1.47 -11.51 8.12
CA HIS A 59 -1.34 -12.96 8.19
C HIS A 59 -0.11 -13.41 9.00
N MET A 60 0.99 -12.67 8.88
CA MET A 60 2.23 -12.91 9.65
C MET A 60 2.13 -12.41 11.09
N ASN A 61 1.36 -11.34 11.32
CA ASN A 61 1.15 -10.72 12.62
C ASN A 61 -0.29 -10.20 12.71
N SER A 62 -1.14 -10.95 13.41
CA SER A 62 -2.57 -10.65 13.56
C SER A 62 -2.86 -9.32 14.28
N GLY A 63 -1.87 -8.76 14.99
CA GLY A 63 -1.96 -7.44 15.61
C GLY A 63 -1.59 -6.27 14.67
N SER A 64 -1.19 -6.58 13.42
CA SER A 64 -0.88 -5.54 12.44
C SER A 64 -2.16 -4.87 11.94
N VAL A 65 -2.26 -3.56 12.11
CA VAL A 65 -3.42 -2.75 11.71
C VAL A 65 -3.00 -1.65 10.75
N PHE A 66 -3.94 -1.12 9.97
CA PHE A 66 -3.70 0.09 9.18
C PHE A 66 -3.36 1.27 10.10
N ARG A 67 -2.49 2.15 9.61
CA ARG A 67 -1.97 3.29 10.37
C ARG A 67 -2.31 4.61 9.68
N PRO A 68 -2.61 5.68 10.45
CA PRO A 68 -2.80 7.02 9.87
C PRO A 68 -1.46 7.66 9.46
N ASP A 69 -0.34 7.28 10.08
CA ASP A 69 1.01 7.80 9.89
C ASP A 69 1.84 6.92 8.93
N TYR A 70 1.29 6.59 7.77
CA TYR A 70 1.94 5.67 6.82
C TYR A 70 3.26 6.20 6.25
N GLU A 71 3.54 7.48 6.36
CA GLU A 71 4.85 8.05 6.06
C GLU A 71 5.99 7.39 6.84
N ALA A 72 5.73 6.97 8.08
CA ALA A 72 6.76 6.31 8.91
C ALA A 72 7.17 4.93 8.35
N PRO A 73 6.26 3.95 8.09
CA PRO A 73 6.64 2.70 7.44
C PRO A 73 7.18 2.91 6.01
N VAL A 74 6.67 3.88 5.24
CA VAL A 74 7.18 4.16 3.87
C VAL A 74 8.62 4.65 3.95
N LYS A 75 8.96 5.52 4.90
CA LYS A 75 10.34 5.96 5.11
C LYS A 75 11.30 4.80 5.35
N VAL A 76 10.93 3.85 6.21
CA VAL A 76 11.76 2.66 6.50
C VAL A 76 11.98 1.82 5.23
N ILE A 77 10.95 1.71 4.40
CA ILE A 77 11.04 0.98 3.12
C ILE A 77 11.98 1.72 2.15
N ILE A 78 11.87 3.03 2.04
CA ILE A 78 12.76 3.86 1.21
C ILE A 78 14.21 3.75 1.71
N ASP A 79 14.45 3.82 3.02
CA ASP A 79 15.77 3.64 3.62
C ASP A 79 16.38 2.29 3.24
N TYR A 80 15.59 1.21 3.31
CA TYR A 80 16.02 -0.13 2.87
C TYR A 80 16.35 -0.16 1.37
N VAL A 81 15.49 0.38 0.51
CA VAL A 81 15.72 0.36 -0.94
C VAL A 81 16.99 1.12 -1.30
N LEU A 82 17.19 2.30 -0.71
CA LEU A 82 18.35 3.14 -0.99
C LEU A 82 19.65 2.64 -0.35
N SER A 83 19.59 1.69 0.58
CA SER A 83 20.78 1.00 1.11
C SER A 83 21.33 -0.07 0.18
N ARG A 84 20.64 -0.38 -0.92
CA ARG A 84 21.04 -1.42 -1.86
C ARG A 84 21.98 -0.87 -2.93
N ASP A 85 23.00 -1.64 -3.27
CA ASP A 85 23.99 -1.27 -4.29
C ASP A 85 23.45 -1.30 -5.73
N ASP A 86 22.36 -2.05 -5.97
CA ASP A 86 21.71 -2.23 -7.27
C ASP A 86 20.55 -1.25 -7.53
N VAL A 87 20.38 -0.24 -6.68
CA VAL A 87 19.36 0.82 -6.81
C VAL A 87 20.00 2.15 -7.20
N ASP A 88 19.41 2.81 -8.20
CA ASP A 88 19.75 4.19 -8.54
C ASP A 88 18.94 5.15 -7.66
N PRO A 89 19.57 5.90 -6.73
CA PRO A 89 18.86 6.79 -5.83
C PRO A 89 18.20 7.99 -6.53
N GLU A 90 18.64 8.32 -7.75
CA GLU A 90 18.05 9.40 -8.53
C GLU A 90 16.83 8.95 -9.35
N GLN A 91 16.50 7.67 -9.31
CA GLN A 91 15.40 7.09 -10.10
C GLN A 91 14.48 6.21 -9.23
N LEU A 92 14.06 6.74 -8.08
CA LEU A 92 13.14 6.05 -7.19
C LEU A 92 11.69 6.47 -7.45
N VAL A 93 10.86 5.52 -7.80
CA VAL A 93 9.43 5.68 -8.09
C VAL A 93 8.61 4.93 -7.05
N ILE A 94 7.51 5.52 -6.60
CA ILE A 94 6.51 4.81 -5.78
C ILE A 94 5.17 4.76 -6.53
N TYR A 95 4.54 3.59 -6.52
CA TYR A 95 3.25 3.33 -7.14
C TYR A 95 2.28 2.75 -6.12
N GLY A 96 1.06 3.26 -6.07
CA GLY A 96 0.01 2.78 -5.19
C GLY A 96 -1.30 2.50 -5.90
N LEU A 97 -1.86 1.31 -5.67
CA LEU A 97 -3.17 0.91 -6.17
C LEU A 97 -4.20 0.96 -5.04
N SER A 98 -5.38 1.53 -5.28
CA SER A 98 -6.47 1.60 -4.30
C SER A 98 -6.00 2.25 -2.99
N TYR A 99 -6.06 1.56 -1.84
CA TYR A 99 -5.52 2.06 -0.58
C TYR A 99 -4.02 2.39 -0.66
N GLY A 100 -3.26 1.68 -1.50
CA GLY A 100 -1.88 2.01 -1.81
C GLY A 100 -1.71 3.43 -2.37
N GLY A 101 -2.72 3.96 -3.07
CA GLY A 101 -2.71 5.34 -3.56
C GLY A 101 -2.64 6.37 -2.43
N TYR A 102 -3.33 6.14 -1.31
CA TYR A 102 -3.19 6.95 -0.11
C TYR A 102 -1.79 6.81 0.52
N ILE A 103 -1.28 5.58 0.62
CA ILE A 103 0.04 5.29 1.21
C ILE A 103 1.15 6.04 0.48
N VAL A 104 1.18 5.95 -0.86
CA VAL A 104 2.26 6.55 -1.66
C VAL A 104 2.20 8.07 -1.67
N LEU A 105 1.02 8.67 -1.62
CA LEU A 105 0.88 10.13 -1.49
C LEU A 105 1.47 10.62 -0.18
N ARG A 106 1.18 9.95 0.95
CA ARG A 106 1.82 10.27 2.23
C ARG A 106 3.34 10.11 2.14
N GLY A 107 3.81 9.00 1.57
CA GLY A 107 5.25 8.77 1.38
C GLY A 107 5.91 9.90 0.59
N ALA A 108 5.37 10.27 -0.57
CA ALA A 108 5.94 11.32 -1.43
C ALA A 108 5.90 12.73 -0.81
N ILE A 109 4.89 13.03 0.01
CA ILE A 109 4.79 14.32 0.70
C ILE A 109 5.92 14.47 1.72
N PHE A 110 6.22 13.42 2.48
CA PHE A 110 7.17 13.48 3.59
C PHE A 110 8.60 13.05 3.23
N ASP A 111 8.80 12.35 2.11
CA ASP A 111 10.12 11.89 1.69
C ASP A 111 10.50 12.40 0.28
N LYS A 112 11.41 13.37 0.22
CA LYS A 112 11.85 14.03 -1.01
C LYS A 112 12.83 13.19 -1.86
N ARG A 113 13.23 12.02 -1.39
CA ARG A 113 14.04 11.08 -2.17
C ARG A 113 13.20 10.36 -3.24
N VAL A 114 11.89 10.35 -3.10
CA VAL A 114 10.95 9.89 -4.14
C VAL A 114 10.98 10.86 -5.32
N LYS A 115 11.30 10.37 -6.52
CA LYS A 115 11.38 11.18 -7.73
C LYS A 115 10.07 11.20 -8.53
N ALA A 116 9.28 10.15 -8.43
CA ALA A 116 7.95 10.11 -9.02
C ALA A 116 6.98 9.31 -8.13
N CYS A 117 5.74 9.77 -8.07
CA CYS A 117 4.67 9.12 -7.34
C CYS A 117 3.46 8.92 -8.26
N ILE A 118 2.98 7.69 -8.33
CA ILE A 118 1.79 7.32 -9.10
C ILE A 118 0.74 6.77 -8.14
N ALA A 119 -0.32 7.52 -7.92
CA ALA A 119 -1.44 7.13 -7.07
C ALA A 119 -2.67 6.77 -7.91
N ASN A 120 -3.15 5.53 -7.82
CA ASN A 120 -4.26 5.01 -8.62
C ASN A 120 -5.34 4.32 -7.74
N PRO A 121 -6.45 4.97 -7.40
CA PRO A 121 -6.67 6.41 -7.42
C PRO A 121 -5.88 7.15 -6.31
N GLY A 122 -5.75 8.47 -6.45
CA GLY A 122 -5.12 9.31 -5.43
C GLY A 122 -6.14 9.73 -4.36
N TRP A 123 -6.10 9.12 -3.20
CA TRP A 123 -6.89 9.53 -2.04
C TRP A 123 -6.04 10.35 -1.07
N LEU A 124 -6.37 11.63 -0.92
CA LEU A 124 -5.63 12.52 -0.02
C LEU A 124 -6.12 12.44 1.42
N ASP A 125 -7.40 12.12 1.61
CA ASP A 125 -8.05 12.11 2.91
C ASP A 125 -8.98 10.89 3.04
N MET A 126 -8.52 9.89 3.79
CA MET A 126 -9.26 8.67 4.05
C MET A 126 -10.48 8.91 4.95
N TYR A 127 -10.40 9.87 5.88
CA TYR A 127 -11.52 10.23 6.73
C TYR A 127 -12.69 10.75 5.89
N THR A 128 -12.44 11.72 5.01
CA THR A 128 -13.48 12.26 4.13
C THR A 128 -14.02 11.18 3.19
N PHE A 129 -13.16 10.32 2.66
CA PHE A 129 -13.57 9.21 1.81
C PHE A 129 -14.56 8.29 2.52
N PHE A 130 -14.25 7.83 3.73
CA PHE A 130 -15.14 6.96 4.48
C PHE A 130 -16.38 7.69 4.98
N ARG A 131 -16.24 8.91 5.47
CA ARG A 131 -17.38 9.69 5.99
C ARG A 131 -18.42 10.03 4.91
N LYS A 132 -17.98 10.34 3.68
CA LYS A 132 -18.88 10.67 2.57
C LYS A 132 -19.32 9.45 1.79
N GLY A 133 -18.43 8.48 1.57
CA GLY A 133 -18.71 7.30 0.77
C GLY A 133 -19.48 6.22 1.54
N LEU A 134 -19.22 6.07 2.83
CA LEU A 134 -19.84 5.03 3.64
C LEU A 134 -21.35 5.17 3.77
N PRO A 135 -21.95 6.36 4.02
CA PRO A 135 -23.41 6.51 4.05
C PRO A 135 -24.07 6.07 2.74
N THR A 136 -23.41 6.29 1.61
CA THR A 136 -23.89 5.82 0.30
C THR A 136 -23.85 4.29 0.20
N LEU A 137 -22.76 3.67 0.67
CA LEU A 137 -22.58 2.22 0.67
C LEU A 137 -23.46 1.51 1.71
N THR A 138 -23.78 2.17 2.82
CA THR A 138 -24.56 1.61 3.93
C THR A 138 -26.04 2.02 3.92
N HIS A 139 -26.52 2.63 2.83
CA HIS A 139 -27.89 3.11 2.71
C HIS A 139 -28.34 4.00 3.88
N GLY A 140 -27.44 4.86 4.37
CA GLY A 140 -27.75 5.79 5.46
C GLY A 140 -27.69 5.21 6.88
N MET A 141 -27.20 3.98 7.06
CA MET A 141 -26.94 3.45 8.40
C MET A 141 -25.92 4.33 9.15
N SER A 142 -26.07 4.43 10.46
CA SER A 142 -25.04 5.04 11.30
C SER A 142 -23.72 4.27 11.19
N ILE A 143 -22.59 4.96 11.37
CA ILE A 143 -21.25 4.37 11.37
C ILE A 143 -21.17 3.18 12.35
N GLU A 144 -21.80 3.33 13.52
CA GLU A 144 -21.83 2.28 14.54
C GLU A 144 -22.58 1.02 14.08
N ASN A 145 -23.73 1.18 13.42
CA ASN A 145 -24.49 0.06 12.87
C ASN A 145 -23.79 -0.56 11.66
N ALA A 146 -23.18 0.26 10.79
CA ALA A 146 -22.35 -0.22 9.69
C ALA A 146 -21.16 -1.04 10.20
N ALA A 147 -20.49 -0.58 11.27
CA ALA A 147 -19.41 -1.32 11.90
C ALA A 147 -19.88 -2.67 12.50
N LYS A 148 -21.07 -2.72 13.09
CA LYS A 148 -21.67 -3.98 13.59
C LYS A 148 -21.98 -4.95 12.44
N VAL A 149 -22.58 -4.47 11.36
CA VAL A 149 -22.89 -5.28 10.17
C VAL A 149 -21.61 -5.77 9.50
N LEU A 150 -20.64 -4.89 9.32
CA LEU A 150 -19.33 -5.24 8.79
C LEU A 150 -18.56 -6.17 9.75
N GLY A 151 -18.63 -5.94 11.06
CA GLY A 151 -18.06 -6.81 12.09
C GLY A 151 -18.66 -8.20 12.07
N PHE A 152 -19.97 -8.33 11.82
CA PHE A 152 -20.61 -9.62 11.59
C PHE A 152 -20.11 -10.29 10.30
N SER A 153 -19.96 -9.53 9.22
CA SER A 153 -19.45 -10.03 7.95
C SER A 153 -17.95 -10.39 8.00
N THR A 154 -17.16 -9.76 8.89
CA THR A 154 -15.71 -10.07 9.07
C THR A 154 -15.48 -11.43 9.68
N ARG A 155 -16.45 -11.94 10.45
CA ARG A 155 -16.38 -13.30 10.98
C ARG A 155 -16.44 -14.35 9.86
N PHE A 156 -16.96 -13.97 8.70
CA PHE A 156 -17.12 -14.82 7.52
C PHE A 156 -16.29 -14.36 6.31
N TRP A 157 -15.80 -13.10 6.27
CA TRP A 157 -15.06 -12.57 5.13
C TRP A 157 -14.00 -11.53 5.53
N LYS A 158 -12.77 -11.71 5.00
CA LYS A 158 -11.60 -10.85 5.32
C LYS A 158 -11.74 -9.38 4.89
N LEU A 159 -12.64 -9.05 3.95
CA LEU A 159 -12.97 -7.67 3.54
C LEU A 159 -13.56 -6.84 4.66
N GLY A 160 -14.31 -7.45 5.56
CA GLY A 160 -14.88 -6.76 6.68
C GLY A 160 -13.82 -6.32 7.70
N GLN A 161 -12.71 -7.06 7.89
CA GLN A 161 -11.64 -6.64 8.80
C GLN A 161 -10.98 -5.35 8.30
N PHE A 162 -10.73 -5.23 6.99
CA PHE A 162 -10.25 -3.99 6.38
C PHE A 162 -11.14 -2.78 6.72
N ALA A 163 -12.46 -2.93 6.57
CA ALA A 163 -13.39 -1.86 6.89
C ALA A 163 -13.36 -1.49 8.38
N VAL A 164 -13.32 -2.49 9.29
CA VAL A 164 -13.22 -2.26 10.74
C VAL A 164 -11.91 -1.56 11.11
N ASP A 165 -10.80 -1.94 10.51
CA ASP A 165 -9.50 -1.33 10.79
C ASP A 165 -9.46 0.11 10.26
N CYS A 166 -10.07 0.40 9.11
CA CYS A 166 -10.27 1.76 8.65
C CYS A 166 -11.09 2.63 9.60
N PHE A 167 -12.11 2.06 10.27
CA PHE A 167 -12.90 2.77 11.28
C PHE A 167 -12.14 3.09 12.56
N LYS A 168 -11.17 2.27 12.94
CA LYS A 168 -10.32 2.53 14.12
C LYS A 168 -9.31 3.65 13.89
N MET A 169 -9.10 4.07 12.62
CA MET A 169 -8.20 5.18 12.25
C MET A 169 -8.91 6.55 12.28
N ILE A 170 -10.21 6.60 12.51
CA ILE A 170 -11.02 7.81 12.62
C ILE A 170 -11.25 8.16 14.09
#